data_2fdc9456cec14b0671157bda63753162
#
_entry.id   2fdc9456cec14b0671157bda63753162
#
_cell.length_a   1.000
_cell.length_b   1.000
_cell.length_c   1.000
_cell.angle_alpha   90.00
_cell.angle_beta   90.00
_cell.angle_gamma   90.00
#
_symmetry.space_group_name_H-M   'P 1'
#
loop_
_entity.id
_entity.type
_entity.pdbx_description
1 polymer ?
#
loop_
_entity_poly.entity_id
_entity_poly.type
_entity_poly.pdbx_seq_one_letter_code
_entity_poly.pdbx_strand_id
1 'polypeptide(L)'
;PGNYLESSASSMFVYFYAKALNLGIIDPSYRAFTEQSYQGLLNQFALLDANNQAHLTNMVQVAGLSAGRDGSYDYYMNEPVMRNDAKGMGPFIMASVQLAKLLGQPK
;
A
#
# COMPACT_ATOMS: atom_id res chain seq x y z
N PRO A 1 -16.39 -13.52 5.70
CA PRO A 1 -16.90 -13.28 4.35
C PRO A 1 -16.87 -11.78 4.02
N GLY A 2 -16.58 -11.43 2.75
CA GLY A 2 -16.59 -10.04 2.30
C GLY A 2 -15.28 -9.25 2.50
N ASN A 3 -14.29 -9.80 3.21
CA ASN A 3 -13.00 -9.14 3.36
C ASN A 3 -12.25 -9.04 2.02
N TYR A 4 -11.40 -8.03 1.89
CA TYR A 4 -10.68 -7.72 0.66
C TYR A 4 -9.24 -7.30 0.95
N LEU A 5 -8.40 -7.36 -0.08
CA LEU A 5 -7.05 -6.82 -0.03
C LEU A 5 -7.14 -5.28 -0.10
N GLU A 6 -6.53 -4.61 0.86
CA GLU A 6 -6.62 -3.15 1.02
C GLU A 6 -5.28 -2.50 0.68
N SER A 7 -5.32 -1.48 -0.18
CA SER A 7 -4.11 -0.94 -0.80
C SER A 7 -3.37 0.09 0.05
N SER A 8 -4.05 0.87 0.91
CA SER A 8 -3.38 1.92 1.67
C SER A 8 -2.46 1.34 2.74
N ALA A 9 -2.95 0.38 3.54
CA ALA A 9 -2.15 -0.32 4.54
C ALA A 9 -1.01 -1.12 3.88
N SER A 10 -1.31 -1.83 2.79
CA SER A 10 -0.29 -2.58 2.04
C SER A 10 0.82 -1.67 1.54
N SER A 11 0.48 -0.49 1.03
CA SER A 11 1.47 0.51 0.58
C SER A 11 2.32 1.05 1.73
N MET A 12 1.73 1.29 2.91
CA MET A 12 2.45 1.70 4.11
C MET A 12 3.47 0.65 4.56
N PHE A 13 3.11 -0.62 4.53
CA PHE A 13 4.04 -1.71 4.87
C PHE A 13 5.21 -1.79 3.88
N VAL A 14 4.95 -1.73 2.58
CA VAL A 14 6.03 -1.74 1.59
C VAL A 14 6.94 -0.52 1.74
N TYR A 15 6.36 0.66 1.98
CA TYR A 15 7.15 1.87 2.28
C TYR A 15 8.05 1.66 3.48
N PHE A 16 7.51 1.11 4.58
CA PHE A 16 8.29 0.83 5.79
C PHE A 16 9.50 -0.05 5.49
N TYR A 17 9.27 -1.21 4.88
CA TYR A 17 10.36 -2.16 4.59
C TYR A 17 11.40 -1.56 3.65
N ALA A 18 10.99 -0.93 2.56
CA ALA A 18 11.92 -0.33 1.60
C ALA A 18 12.75 0.78 2.22
N LYS A 19 12.13 1.65 3.02
CA LYS A 19 12.84 2.73 3.73
C LYS A 19 13.78 2.18 4.79
N ALA A 20 13.35 1.21 5.58
CA ALA A 20 14.16 0.60 6.63
C ALA A 20 15.39 -0.12 6.06
N LEU A 21 15.24 -0.79 4.92
CA LEU A 21 16.38 -1.38 4.17
C LEU A 21 17.35 -0.29 3.68
N ASN A 22 16.83 0.78 3.08
CA ASN A 22 17.65 1.89 2.58
C ASN A 22 18.45 2.59 3.71
N LEU A 23 17.91 2.57 4.92
CA LEU A 23 18.57 3.15 6.11
C LEU A 23 19.42 2.14 6.89
N GLY A 24 19.46 0.88 6.48
CA GLY A 24 20.19 -0.17 7.20
C GLY A 24 19.63 -0.50 8.58
N ILE A 25 18.33 -0.26 8.81
CA ILE A 25 17.67 -0.50 10.10
C ILE A 25 17.26 -1.96 10.26
N ILE A 26 16.94 -2.63 9.17
CA ILE A 26 16.54 -4.04 9.17
C ILE A 26 17.52 -4.87 8.34
N ASP A 27 17.50 -6.18 8.58
CA ASP A 27 18.39 -7.13 7.93
C ASP A 27 18.21 -7.14 6.40
N PRO A 28 19.33 -7.12 5.60
CA PRO A 28 19.25 -7.15 4.15
C PRO A 28 18.51 -8.35 3.54
N SER A 29 18.35 -9.44 4.28
CA SER A 29 17.57 -10.61 3.83
C SER A 29 16.10 -10.29 3.53
N TYR A 30 15.55 -9.19 4.09
CA TYR A 30 14.20 -8.71 3.77
C TYR A 30 14.07 -8.07 2.39
N ARG A 31 15.18 -7.88 1.65
CA ARG A 31 15.15 -7.22 0.33
C ARG A 31 14.26 -7.96 -0.67
N ALA A 32 14.46 -9.26 -0.83
CA ALA A 32 13.66 -10.05 -1.79
C ALA A 32 12.16 -10.04 -1.44
N PHE A 33 11.83 -10.15 -0.15
CA PHE A 33 10.45 -10.01 0.34
C PHE A 33 9.87 -8.65 -0.01
N THR A 34 10.62 -7.57 0.18
CA THR A 34 10.17 -6.20 -0.10
C THR A 34 9.92 -5.97 -1.58
N GLU A 35 10.83 -6.42 -2.44
CA GLU A 35 10.68 -6.34 -3.90
C GLU A 35 9.44 -7.12 -4.37
N GLN A 36 9.24 -8.34 -3.85
CA GLN A 36 8.07 -9.15 -4.16
C GLN A 36 6.77 -8.51 -3.66
N SER A 37 6.78 -7.93 -2.48
CA SER A 37 5.62 -7.24 -1.91
C SER A 37 5.20 -6.04 -2.74
N TYR A 38 6.16 -5.26 -3.22
CA TYR A 38 5.87 -4.14 -4.13
C TYR A 38 5.30 -4.62 -5.47
N GLN A 39 5.84 -5.70 -6.02
CA GLN A 39 5.28 -6.30 -7.23
C GLN A 39 3.82 -6.74 -7.00
N GLY A 40 3.53 -7.26 -5.81
CA GLY A 40 2.17 -7.58 -5.39
C GLY A 40 1.24 -6.35 -5.36
N LEU A 41 1.74 -5.20 -4.87
CA LEU A 41 0.98 -3.94 -4.92
C LEU A 41 0.61 -3.56 -6.36
N LEU A 42 1.58 -3.61 -7.27
CA LEU A 42 1.34 -3.27 -8.68
C LEU A 42 0.31 -4.21 -9.30
N ASN A 43 0.46 -5.51 -9.11
CA ASN A 43 -0.40 -6.52 -9.73
C ASN A 43 -1.83 -6.49 -9.19
N GLN A 44 -2.02 -6.16 -7.91
CA GLN A 44 -3.33 -6.19 -7.26
C GLN A 44 -4.10 -4.88 -7.35
N PHE A 45 -3.40 -3.75 -7.31
CA PHE A 45 -4.04 -2.47 -7.07
C PHE A 45 -3.78 -1.40 -8.13
N ALA A 46 -2.67 -1.50 -8.88
CA ALA A 46 -2.33 -0.49 -9.87
C ALA A 46 -2.97 -0.80 -11.21
N LEU A 47 -3.61 0.20 -11.79
CA LEU A 47 -4.20 0.15 -13.13
C LEU A 47 -3.63 1.30 -13.97
N LEU A 48 -3.33 1.02 -15.23
CA LEU A 48 -3.09 2.06 -16.23
C LEU A 48 -4.35 2.24 -17.09
N ASP A 49 -4.78 3.46 -17.27
CA ASP A 49 -5.88 3.77 -18.18
C ASP A 49 -5.41 3.91 -19.63
N ALA A 50 -6.36 4.18 -20.55
CA ALA A 50 -6.06 4.35 -21.96
C ALA A 50 -5.11 5.53 -22.28
N ASN A 51 -4.96 6.47 -21.35
CA ASN A 51 -4.06 7.64 -21.44
C ASN A 51 -2.73 7.42 -20.71
N ASN A 52 -2.43 6.17 -20.28
CA ASN A 52 -1.25 5.83 -19.48
C ASN A 52 -1.22 6.50 -18.11
N GLN A 53 -2.36 6.90 -17.56
CA GLN A 53 -2.44 7.42 -16.20
C GLN A 53 -2.58 6.28 -15.21
N ALA A 54 -1.78 6.32 -14.16
CA ALA A 54 -1.81 5.31 -13.10
C ALA A 54 -2.93 5.61 -12.10
N HIS A 55 -3.66 4.57 -11.73
CA HIS A 55 -4.70 4.61 -10.71
C HIS A 55 -4.42 3.54 -9.65
N LEU A 56 -4.68 3.87 -8.39
CA LEU A 56 -4.62 2.94 -7.29
C LEU A 56 -6.03 2.62 -6.80
N THR A 57 -6.36 1.34 -6.70
CA THR A 57 -7.68 0.84 -6.33
C THR A 57 -7.70 0.23 -4.93
N ASN A 58 -8.87 -0.21 -4.46
CA ASN A 58 -9.06 -1.02 -3.25
C ASN A 58 -8.54 -0.38 -1.95
N MET A 59 -8.79 0.89 -1.74
CA MET A 59 -8.51 1.51 -0.45
C MET A 59 -9.80 1.81 0.31
N VAL A 60 -9.82 1.52 1.60
CA VAL A 60 -10.95 1.88 2.46
C VAL A 60 -11.04 3.39 2.58
N GLN A 61 -12.25 3.94 2.52
CA GLN A 61 -12.45 5.38 2.63
C GLN A 61 -12.00 5.91 3.98
N VAL A 62 -12.40 5.23 5.03
CA VAL A 62 -12.04 5.56 6.40
C VAL A 62 -12.20 4.35 7.30
N ALA A 63 -11.35 4.22 8.30
CA ALA A 63 -11.53 3.27 9.39
C ALA A 63 -11.22 4.00 10.69
N GLY A 64 -12.17 4.06 11.61
CA GLY A 64 -11.99 4.81 12.85
C GLY A 64 -13.07 4.51 13.87
N LEU A 65 -12.88 5.04 15.07
CA LEU A 65 -13.84 4.94 16.18
C LEU A 65 -14.46 6.32 16.42
N SER A 66 -15.77 6.38 16.44
CA SER A 66 -16.52 7.59 16.77
C SER A 66 -18.00 7.24 16.95
N ALA A 67 -18.85 8.23 17.20
CA ALA A 67 -20.30 8.01 17.16
C ALA A 67 -20.70 7.45 15.78
N GLY A 68 -21.35 6.27 15.76
CA GLY A 68 -21.72 5.56 14.53
C GLY A 68 -20.59 4.74 13.89
N ARG A 69 -19.41 4.67 14.52
CA ARG A 69 -18.26 3.88 14.08
C ARG A 69 -17.73 3.08 15.26
N ASP A 70 -18.26 1.88 15.45
CA ASP A 70 -17.97 1.05 16.62
C ASP A 70 -16.75 0.16 16.49
N GLY A 71 -16.09 0.15 15.31
CA GLY A 71 -14.93 -0.69 15.01
C GLY A 71 -15.25 -2.17 14.83
N SER A 72 -16.54 -2.54 14.71
CA SER A 72 -16.94 -3.92 14.46
C SER A 72 -16.55 -4.37 13.06
N TYR A 73 -16.57 -5.69 12.85
CA TYR A 73 -16.37 -6.28 11.52
C TYR A 73 -17.40 -5.75 10.52
N ASP A 74 -18.67 -5.71 10.92
CA ASP A 74 -19.77 -5.24 10.05
C ASP A 74 -19.58 -3.77 9.68
N TYR A 75 -19.20 -2.93 10.63
CA TYR A 75 -18.87 -1.52 10.36
C TYR A 75 -17.79 -1.41 9.27
N TYR A 76 -16.64 -2.10 9.45
CA TYR A 76 -15.54 -2.01 8.52
C TYR A 76 -15.90 -2.54 7.12
N MET A 77 -16.63 -3.64 7.06
CA MET A 77 -17.03 -4.24 5.76
C MET A 77 -18.06 -3.38 5.00
N ASN A 78 -18.74 -2.47 5.66
CA ASN A 78 -19.68 -1.53 5.04
C ASN A 78 -19.05 -0.17 4.68
N GLU A 79 -17.80 0.08 5.06
CA GLU A 79 -17.10 1.30 4.63
C GLU A 79 -16.86 1.28 3.12
N PRO A 80 -17.04 2.43 2.43
CA PRO A 80 -16.81 2.50 1.00
C PRO A 80 -15.35 2.16 0.62
N VAL A 81 -15.18 1.45 -0.47
CA VAL A 81 -13.89 1.17 -1.09
C VAL A 81 -13.63 2.23 -2.16
N MET A 82 -12.54 2.97 -2.00
CA MET A 82 -12.22 4.13 -2.81
C MET A 82 -11.10 3.84 -3.81
N ARG A 83 -10.97 4.75 -4.76
CA ARG A 83 -9.94 4.78 -5.78
C ARG A 83 -9.24 6.13 -5.74
N ASN A 84 -7.91 6.14 -5.83
CA ASN A 84 -7.09 7.37 -5.88
C ASN A 84 -7.25 8.31 -4.68
N ASP A 85 -7.68 7.82 -3.54
CA ASP A 85 -7.72 8.62 -2.33
C ASP A 85 -6.31 8.93 -1.83
N ALA A 86 -6.09 10.16 -1.38
CA ALA A 86 -4.77 10.67 -1.00
C ALA A 86 -4.09 9.83 0.10
N LYS A 87 -4.86 9.25 1.04
CA LYS A 87 -4.29 8.43 2.12
C LYS A 87 -3.65 7.13 1.65
N GLY A 88 -4.06 6.61 0.49
CA GLY A 88 -3.44 5.45 -0.16
C GLY A 88 -2.40 5.86 -1.22
N MET A 89 -2.70 6.90 -2.00
CA MET A 89 -1.79 7.41 -3.03
C MET A 89 -0.48 7.93 -2.43
N GLY A 90 -0.53 8.64 -1.30
CA GLY A 90 0.67 9.14 -0.62
C GLY A 90 1.65 8.01 -0.25
N PRO A 91 1.24 7.02 0.54
CA PRO A 91 2.08 5.87 0.86
C PRO A 91 2.56 5.07 -0.36
N PHE A 92 1.73 4.92 -1.38
CA PHE A 92 2.10 4.22 -2.61
C PHE A 92 3.22 4.96 -3.35
N ILE A 93 3.14 6.27 -3.50
CA ILE A 93 4.19 7.10 -4.10
C ILE A 93 5.48 7.01 -3.27
N MET A 94 5.38 7.13 -1.95
CA MET A 94 6.53 7.01 -1.05
C MET A 94 7.18 5.63 -1.13
N ALA A 95 6.38 4.55 -1.19
CA ALA A 95 6.87 3.19 -1.38
C ALA A 95 7.63 3.05 -2.71
N SER A 96 7.06 3.60 -3.80
CA SER A 96 7.67 3.56 -5.14
C SER A 96 9.02 4.27 -5.16
N VAL A 97 9.12 5.45 -4.53
CA VAL A 97 10.38 6.19 -4.43
C VAL A 97 11.44 5.42 -3.63
N GLN A 98 11.05 4.86 -2.48
CA GLN A 98 11.99 4.10 -1.66
C GLN A 98 12.42 2.80 -2.33
N LEU A 99 11.53 2.14 -3.05
CA LEU A 99 11.89 0.95 -3.80
C LEU A 99 12.82 1.27 -4.97
N ALA A 100 12.60 2.35 -5.70
CA ALA A 100 13.51 2.78 -6.77
C ALA A 100 14.93 3.01 -6.23
N LYS A 101 15.08 3.62 -5.05
CA LYS A 101 16.36 3.76 -4.36
C LYS A 101 16.98 2.40 -4.00
N LEU A 102 16.18 1.50 -3.46
CA LEU A 102 16.61 0.16 -3.07
C LEU A 102 17.12 -0.64 -4.29
N LEU A 103 16.39 -0.59 -5.41
CA LEU A 103 16.74 -1.26 -6.64
C LEU A 103 18.03 -0.70 -7.28
N GLY A 104 18.32 0.57 -7.07
CA GLY A 104 19.55 1.22 -7.52
C GLY A 104 20.80 0.86 -6.71
N GLN A 105 20.63 0.17 -5.56
CA GLN A 105 21.75 -0.26 -4.72
C GLN A 105 22.23 -1.66 -5.13
N PRO A 106 23.55 -1.97 -4.97
CA PRO A 106 24.07 -3.33 -5.15
C PRO A 106 23.33 -4.32 -4.23
N LYS A 107 23.09 -5.51 -4.76
CA LYS A 107 22.50 -6.61 -3.98
C LYS A 107 23.51 -7.22 -3.04
#